data_9b31c7d709ee3a21fff51024bb6046dd
#
_entry.id   9b31c7d709ee3a21fff51024bb6046dd
#
_cell.length_a   1.000
_cell.length_b   1.000
_cell.length_c   1.000
_cell.angle_alpha   90.00
_cell.angle_beta   90.00
_cell.angle_gamma   90.00
#
_symmetry.space_group_name_H-M   'P 1'
#
loop_
_entity.id
_entity.type
_entity.pdbx_description
1 polymer ?
#
loop_
_entity_poly.entity_id
_entity_poly.type
_entity_poly.pdbx_seq_one_letter_code
_entity_poly.pdbx_strand_id
1 'polypeptide(L)'
;MKANQAELPVRSQCETLRVSTSGYYDWLGRAPSARAQANATLLQNIRDAHLASDKTYGMPRIRAELADKGITASRKRIARLMHDHHLHGVSRRRGWCVTTERSPRQRPAPDLVERRFVASDINQLWVADMTYVPTWEGFLYLAVVTDVFSRKVVGWAFGVQMTSDLVIAALDMALFTRKPQGVIHHSDQGSQYTSIAFGNRCKEMNVRPSMGTVGDAYDNAMAESFFATLECELIARRKWETKTRARMEIFTWIETWYNPRRRHSGLGQMSPINFEKLHQEKKHAPSASKIADPQLVIAPATEVLTINAESEITGV
;
A
#
# COMPACT_ATOMS: atom_id res chain seq x y z
N MET A 1 35.31 -5.31 -27.15
CA MET A 1 36.72 -5.67 -27.04
C MET A 1 36.96 -6.81 -26.07
N LYS A 2 36.66 -6.68 -24.78
CA LYS A 2 36.95 -7.73 -23.77
C LYS A 2 36.30 -9.09 -24.08
N ALA A 3 35.05 -9.10 -24.58
CA ALA A 3 34.33 -10.33 -24.94
C ALA A 3 34.94 -11.05 -26.18
N ASN A 4 35.61 -10.33 -27.08
CA ASN A 4 36.14 -10.86 -28.32
C ASN A 4 37.67 -11.04 -28.28
N GLN A 5 38.27 -10.99 -27.09
CA GLN A 5 39.72 -11.08 -26.90
C GLN A 5 40.32 -12.44 -27.30
N ALA A 6 39.49 -13.51 -27.19
CA ALA A 6 39.89 -14.85 -27.57
C ALA A 6 39.94 -15.06 -29.09
N GLU A 7 39.19 -14.27 -29.87
CA GLU A 7 39.06 -14.44 -31.31
C GLU A 7 39.88 -13.43 -32.11
N LEU A 8 40.08 -12.22 -31.59
CA LEU A 8 40.78 -11.12 -32.29
C LEU A 8 41.80 -10.45 -31.39
N PRO A 9 43.02 -10.18 -31.89
CA PRO A 9 44.06 -9.44 -31.15
C PRO A 9 43.57 -8.06 -30.72
N VAL A 10 43.87 -7.67 -29.46
CA VAL A 10 43.45 -6.36 -28.90
C VAL A 10 43.91 -5.21 -29.80
N ARG A 11 45.08 -5.29 -30.38
CA ARG A 11 45.66 -4.27 -31.27
C ARG A 11 44.72 -4.02 -32.49
N SER A 12 44.30 -5.06 -33.19
CA SER A 12 43.41 -4.96 -34.36
C SER A 12 42.04 -4.41 -33.97
N GLN A 13 41.51 -4.81 -32.80
CA GLN A 13 40.27 -4.24 -32.28
C GLN A 13 40.43 -2.75 -31.96
N CYS A 14 41.56 -2.34 -31.38
CA CYS A 14 41.83 -0.93 -31.10
C CYS A 14 41.94 -0.09 -32.37
N GLU A 15 42.64 -0.59 -33.38
CA GLU A 15 42.77 0.06 -34.70
C GLU A 15 41.40 0.24 -35.37
N THR A 16 40.61 -0.81 -35.42
CA THR A 16 39.24 -0.77 -35.97
C THR A 16 38.31 0.24 -35.26
N LEU A 17 38.39 0.30 -33.93
CA LEU A 17 37.57 1.20 -33.10
C LEU A 17 38.19 2.59 -32.92
N ARG A 18 39.36 2.84 -33.50
CA ARG A 18 40.15 4.10 -33.40
C ARG A 18 40.39 4.55 -31.96
N VAL A 19 40.73 3.61 -31.09
CA VAL A 19 41.13 3.86 -29.69
C VAL A 19 42.58 3.44 -29.49
N SER A 20 43.31 4.10 -28.56
CA SER A 20 44.69 3.71 -28.28
C SER A 20 44.73 2.40 -27.48
N THR A 21 45.71 1.54 -27.75
CA THR A 21 45.94 0.31 -26.98
C THR A 21 46.26 0.60 -25.52
N SER A 22 47.09 1.61 -25.26
CA SER A 22 47.39 2.06 -23.89
C SER A 22 46.10 2.52 -23.15
N GLY A 23 45.29 3.35 -23.81
CA GLY A 23 43.99 3.78 -23.24
C GLY A 23 43.05 2.63 -22.94
N TYR A 24 43.06 1.56 -23.76
CA TYR A 24 42.30 0.35 -23.48
C TYR A 24 42.80 -0.39 -22.22
N TYR A 25 44.13 -0.57 -22.07
CA TYR A 25 44.65 -1.23 -20.89
C TYR A 25 44.52 -0.38 -19.63
N ASP A 26 44.70 0.95 -19.71
CA ASP A 26 44.41 1.86 -18.62
C ASP A 26 42.93 1.79 -18.17
N TRP A 27 42.02 1.73 -19.14
CA TRP A 27 40.58 1.56 -18.84
C TRP A 27 40.32 0.19 -18.19
N LEU A 28 40.98 -0.87 -18.66
CA LEU A 28 40.79 -2.23 -18.13
C LEU A 28 41.31 -2.37 -16.70
N GLY A 29 42.45 -1.71 -16.37
CA GLY A 29 43.04 -1.70 -15.03
C GLY A 29 42.49 -0.68 -14.08
N ARG A 30 41.63 0.23 -14.55
CA ARG A 30 41.10 1.32 -13.73
C ARG A 30 40.17 0.80 -12.65
N ALA A 31 40.38 1.22 -11.40
CA ALA A 31 39.48 0.97 -10.30
C ALA A 31 38.07 1.54 -10.58
N PRO A 32 37.02 0.93 -10.06
CA PRO A 32 35.66 1.46 -10.19
C PRO A 32 35.56 2.91 -9.71
N SER A 33 34.92 3.76 -10.50
CA SER A 33 34.71 5.16 -10.13
C SER A 33 33.93 5.28 -8.80
N ALA A 34 34.06 6.39 -8.09
CA ALA A 34 33.32 6.67 -6.87
C ALA A 34 31.80 6.49 -7.07
N ARG A 35 31.29 6.87 -8.25
CA ARG A 35 29.88 6.66 -8.62
C ARG A 35 29.53 5.16 -8.77
N ALA A 36 30.44 4.36 -9.33
CA ALA A 36 30.23 2.91 -9.47
C ALA A 36 30.22 2.25 -8.09
N GLN A 37 31.15 2.61 -7.20
CA GLN A 37 31.18 2.12 -5.83
C GLN A 37 29.93 2.51 -5.05
N ALA A 38 29.49 3.78 -5.12
CA ALA A 38 28.25 4.24 -4.49
C ALA A 38 26.99 3.57 -5.08
N ASN A 39 27.01 3.16 -6.38
CA ASN A 39 25.93 2.38 -6.96
C ASN A 39 25.92 0.94 -6.46
N ALA A 40 27.10 0.31 -6.27
CA ALA A 40 27.21 -1.04 -5.73
C ALA A 40 26.66 -1.11 -4.30
N THR A 41 27.03 -0.15 -3.45
CA THR A 41 26.50 -0.05 -2.08
C THR A 41 24.97 0.18 -2.07
N LEU A 42 24.49 1.10 -2.90
CA LEU A 42 23.05 1.36 -3.02
C LEU A 42 22.28 0.13 -3.52
N LEU A 43 22.84 -0.58 -4.50
CA LEU A 43 22.26 -1.81 -5.03
C LEU A 43 22.13 -2.89 -3.96
N GLN A 44 23.15 -3.06 -3.10
CA GLN A 44 23.07 -4.02 -2.00
C GLN A 44 21.89 -3.66 -1.05
N ASN A 45 21.76 -2.40 -0.65
CA ASN A 45 20.65 -1.96 0.18
C ASN A 45 19.27 -2.16 -0.50
N ILE A 46 19.20 -1.96 -1.84
CA ILE A 46 17.98 -2.25 -2.62
C ILE A 46 17.67 -3.76 -2.57
N ARG A 47 18.66 -4.63 -2.75
CA ARG A 47 18.49 -6.09 -2.69
C ARG A 47 18.01 -6.54 -1.32
N ASP A 48 18.60 -6.01 -0.26
CA ASP A 48 18.21 -6.32 1.13
C ASP A 48 16.76 -5.91 1.41
N ALA A 49 16.36 -4.70 1.01
CA ALA A 49 14.99 -4.23 1.14
C ALA A 49 13.99 -5.05 0.29
N HIS A 50 14.38 -5.42 -0.92
CA HIS A 50 13.58 -6.25 -1.81
C HIS A 50 13.40 -7.67 -1.24
N LEU A 51 14.47 -8.27 -0.70
CA LEU A 51 14.42 -9.59 -0.05
C LEU A 51 13.57 -9.55 1.22
N ALA A 52 13.75 -8.53 2.07
CA ALA A 52 12.99 -8.35 3.30
C ALA A 52 11.48 -8.21 3.05
N SER A 53 11.07 -7.75 1.87
CA SER A 53 9.69 -7.69 1.42
C SER A 53 9.19 -8.97 0.72
N ASP A 54 9.89 -10.09 0.84
CA ASP A 54 9.65 -11.31 0.06
C ASP A 54 9.54 -11.03 -1.45
N LYS A 55 10.40 -10.13 -1.96
CA LYS A 55 10.45 -9.71 -3.37
C LYS A 55 9.16 -9.10 -3.92
N THR A 56 8.32 -8.54 -3.04
CA THR A 56 7.04 -7.95 -3.43
C THR A 56 7.13 -6.45 -3.74
N TYR A 57 8.12 -5.76 -3.16
CA TYR A 57 8.23 -4.32 -3.29
C TYR A 57 8.83 -3.87 -4.63
N GLY A 58 8.10 -2.98 -5.31
CA GLY A 58 8.62 -2.19 -6.42
C GLY A 58 9.29 -0.89 -5.93
N MET A 59 9.84 -0.13 -6.87
CA MET A 59 10.63 1.08 -6.63
C MET A 59 10.04 2.05 -5.59
N PRO A 60 8.72 2.39 -5.57
CA PRO A 60 8.19 3.36 -4.61
C PRO A 60 8.37 2.91 -3.15
N ARG A 61 8.07 1.63 -2.85
CA ARG A 61 8.21 1.06 -1.52
C ARG A 61 9.66 0.84 -1.14
N ILE A 62 10.51 0.37 -2.07
CA ILE A 62 11.96 0.28 -1.86
C ILE A 62 12.56 1.63 -1.51
N ARG A 63 12.16 2.71 -2.21
CA ARG A 63 12.62 4.06 -1.88
C ARG A 63 12.25 4.48 -0.45
N ALA A 64 11.05 4.15 -0.01
CA ALA A 64 10.60 4.45 1.34
C ALA A 64 11.39 3.65 2.40
N GLU A 65 11.68 2.35 2.13
CA GLU A 65 12.55 1.54 3.00
C GLU A 65 13.96 2.11 3.14
N LEU A 66 14.52 2.57 2.03
CA LEU A 66 15.85 3.21 2.03
C LEU A 66 15.84 4.52 2.81
N ALA A 67 14.80 5.33 2.64
CA ALA A 67 14.65 6.61 3.35
C ALA A 67 14.57 6.41 4.88
N ASP A 68 13.85 5.41 5.36
CA ASP A 68 13.79 5.07 6.79
C ASP A 68 15.16 4.61 7.37
N LYS A 69 16.05 4.08 6.51
CA LYS A 69 17.44 3.77 6.85
C LYS A 69 18.39 4.96 6.69
N GLY A 70 17.88 6.17 6.42
CA GLY A 70 18.69 7.35 6.16
C GLY A 70 19.38 7.38 4.79
N ILE A 71 19.03 6.45 3.89
CA ILE A 71 19.66 6.36 2.57
C ILE A 71 18.81 7.15 1.55
N THR A 72 19.33 8.27 1.11
CA THR A 72 18.67 9.14 0.12
C THR A 72 19.15 8.84 -1.29
N ALA A 73 18.23 8.51 -2.19
CA ALA A 73 18.51 8.31 -3.61
C ALA A 73 17.33 8.74 -4.49
N SER A 74 17.63 9.26 -5.68
CA SER A 74 16.59 9.68 -6.61
C SER A 74 15.77 8.49 -7.15
N ARG A 75 14.50 8.75 -7.46
CA ARG A 75 13.59 7.73 -8.05
C ARG A 75 14.20 7.10 -9.30
N LYS A 76 14.75 7.92 -10.20
CA LYS A 76 15.38 7.46 -11.45
C LYS A 76 16.58 6.55 -11.19
N ARG A 77 17.42 6.86 -10.17
CA ARG A 77 18.60 6.05 -9.82
C ARG A 77 18.18 4.69 -9.27
N ILE A 78 17.22 4.64 -8.35
CA ILE A 78 16.72 3.38 -7.79
C ILE A 78 16.05 2.54 -8.89
N ALA A 79 15.14 3.15 -9.68
CA ALA A 79 14.45 2.44 -10.76
C ALA A 79 15.40 1.83 -11.78
N ARG A 80 16.44 2.57 -12.18
CA ARG A 80 17.48 2.07 -13.10
C ARG A 80 18.24 0.88 -12.51
N LEU A 81 18.72 1.00 -11.26
CA LEU A 81 19.45 -0.10 -10.61
C LEU A 81 18.57 -1.34 -10.44
N MET A 82 17.30 -1.17 -10.10
CA MET A 82 16.35 -2.29 -10.04
C MET A 82 16.16 -2.94 -11.40
N HIS A 83 15.98 -2.13 -12.47
CA HIS A 83 15.82 -2.62 -13.83
C HIS A 83 17.05 -3.37 -14.32
N ASP A 84 18.25 -2.77 -14.18
CA ASP A 84 19.52 -3.33 -14.65
C ASP A 84 19.87 -4.67 -13.95
N HIS A 85 19.30 -4.91 -12.77
CA HIS A 85 19.49 -6.12 -11.98
C HIS A 85 18.24 -7.01 -11.86
N HIS A 86 17.26 -6.82 -12.74
CA HIS A 86 16.03 -7.64 -12.82
C HIS A 86 15.24 -7.73 -11.50
N LEU A 87 15.26 -6.67 -10.69
CA LEU A 87 14.51 -6.58 -9.46
C LEU A 87 13.13 -5.97 -9.74
N HIS A 88 12.09 -6.79 -9.70
CA HIS A 88 10.72 -6.38 -9.98
C HIS A 88 9.83 -6.60 -8.77
N GLY A 89 8.95 -5.61 -8.47
CA GLY A 89 7.87 -5.83 -7.51
C GLY A 89 6.71 -6.60 -8.14
N VAL A 90 5.87 -7.17 -7.30
CA VAL A 90 4.63 -7.81 -7.77
C VAL A 90 3.63 -6.76 -8.24
N SER A 91 2.90 -7.04 -9.31
CA SER A 91 1.81 -6.21 -9.80
C SER A 91 0.51 -7.02 -9.82
N ARG A 92 -0.62 -6.32 -9.66
CA ARG A 92 -1.92 -6.95 -9.76
C ARG A 92 -2.10 -7.53 -11.18
N ARG A 93 -2.46 -8.81 -11.26
CA ARG A 93 -2.93 -9.39 -12.52
C ARG A 93 -4.27 -8.74 -12.86
N ARG A 94 -4.45 -8.34 -14.10
CA ARG A 94 -5.75 -7.88 -14.61
C ARG A 94 -6.62 -9.10 -14.86
N GLY A 95 -7.60 -9.32 -14.01
CA GLY A 95 -8.62 -10.34 -14.16
C GLY A 95 -9.77 -10.00 -13.22
N TRP A 96 -10.99 -10.11 -13.70
CA TRP A 96 -12.20 -9.88 -12.91
C TRP A 96 -12.90 -11.22 -12.69
N CYS A 97 -13.32 -11.48 -11.45
CA CYS A 97 -14.23 -12.57 -11.11
C CYS A 97 -15.37 -12.01 -10.25
N VAL A 98 -16.62 -12.25 -10.65
CA VAL A 98 -17.81 -11.89 -9.87
C VAL A 98 -18.13 -13.09 -8.98
N THR A 99 -18.12 -12.91 -7.66
CA THR A 99 -18.27 -13.97 -6.66
C THR A 99 -19.51 -13.85 -5.77
N THR A 100 -20.31 -12.79 -5.93
CA THR A 100 -21.42 -12.48 -5.02
C THR A 100 -22.76 -12.97 -5.57
N GLU A 101 -23.45 -13.86 -4.84
CA GLU A 101 -24.84 -14.25 -5.07
C GLU A 101 -25.76 -13.61 -4.03
N ARG A 102 -26.83 -12.95 -4.49
CA ARG A 102 -27.83 -12.30 -3.63
C ARG A 102 -28.86 -13.30 -3.15
N SER A 103 -29.22 -13.23 -1.85
CA SER A 103 -30.43 -13.87 -1.32
C SER A 103 -31.67 -13.00 -1.52
N PRO A 104 -32.68 -13.41 -2.29
CA PRO A 104 -33.85 -12.59 -2.59
C PRO A 104 -34.84 -12.41 -1.40
N ARG A 105 -34.61 -13.11 -0.29
CA ARG A 105 -35.58 -13.18 0.85
C ARG A 105 -35.19 -12.29 2.04
N GLN A 106 -34.04 -11.64 2.03
CA GLN A 106 -33.57 -10.85 3.18
C GLN A 106 -33.49 -9.37 2.83
N ARG A 107 -33.89 -8.51 3.78
CA ARG A 107 -33.78 -7.06 3.62
C ARG A 107 -32.36 -6.64 4.02
N PRO A 108 -31.60 -6.02 3.13
CA PRO A 108 -30.28 -5.49 3.46
C PRO A 108 -30.37 -4.32 4.44
N ALA A 109 -29.31 -4.09 5.20
CA ALA A 109 -29.16 -2.89 6.00
C ALA A 109 -29.04 -1.65 5.07
N PRO A 110 -29.41 -0.44 5.54
CA PRO A 110 -29.26 0.78 4.76
C PRO A 110 -27.80 1.05 4.46
N ASP A 111 -27.52 1.67 3.31
CA ASP A 111 -26.18 2.18 3.01
C ASP A 111 -25.93 3.46 3.83
N LEU A 112 -25.03 3.36 4.81
CA LEU A 112 -24.61 4.48 5.66
C LEU A 112 -23.32 5.15 5.16
N VAL A 113 -22.68 4.59 4.14
CA VAL A 113 -21.39 5.03 3.62
C VAL A 113 -21.53 5.92 2.39
N GLU A 114 -22.59 5.69 1.58
CA GLU A 114 -22.89 6.47 0.37
C GLU A 114 -21.64 6.68 -0.51
N ARG A 115 -20.88 5.61 -0.74
CA ARG A 115 -19.59 5.63 -1.49
C ARG A 115 -18.49 6.50 -0.88
N ARG A 116 -18.68 7.05 0.33
CA ARG A 116 -17.68 7.86 1.02
C ARG A 116 -16.85 7.00 1.97
N PHE A 117 -15.96 6.19 1.42
CA PHE A 117 -15.04 5.36 2.22
C PHE A 117 -13.93 6.20 2.83
N VAL A 118 -14.31 7.18 3.65
CA VAL A 118 -13.41 8.09 4.35
C VAL A 118 -13.75 8.04 5.84
N ALA A 119 -12.74 7.79 6.65
CA ALA A 119 -12.81 7.90 8.09
C ALA A 119 -11.75 8.91 8.57
N SER A 120 -12.08 9.70 9.57
CA SER A 120 -11.15 10.68 10.17
C SER A 120 -10.39 10.11 11.36
N ASP A 121 -10.82 8.96 11.85
CA ASP A 121 -10.24 8.29 13.01
C ASP A 121 -10.37 6.76 12.91
N ILE A 122 -9.62 6.06 13.73
CA ILE A 122 -9.70 4.60 13.90
C ILE A 122 -11.09 4.19 14.42
N ASN A 123 -11.54 3.02 14.01
CA ASN A 123 -12.79 2.39 14.48
C ASN A 123 -14.07 3.19 14.18
N GLN A 124 -14.07 4.10 13.21
CA GLN A 124 -15.30 4.76 12.74
C GLN A 124 -16.01 3.94 11.67
N LEU A 125 -15.27 3.39 10.76
CA LEU A 125 -15.77 2.62 9.63
C LEU A 125 -14.88 1.40 9.39
N TRP A 126 -15.48 0.23 9.42
CA TRP A 126 -14.86 -1.02 9.00
C TRP A 126 -15.49 -1.50 7.70
N VAL A 127 -14.69 -2.07 6.82
CA VAL A 127 -15.15 -2.80 5.64
C VAL A 127 -14.84 -4.26 5.81
N ALA A 128 -15.77 -5.11 5.43
CA ALA A 128 -15.64 -6.55 5.52
C ALA A 128 -16.00 -7.23 4.19
N ASP A 129 -15.32 -8.31 3.93
CA ASP A 129 -15.56 -9.14 2.77
C ASP A 129 -14.97 -10.54 2.98
N MET A 130 -15.30 -11.46 2.08
CA MET A 130 -14.85 -12.85 2.11
C MET A 130 -14.19 -13.24 0.81
N THR A 131 -13.22 -14.17 0.91
CA THR A 131 -12.61 -14.80 -0.26
C THR A 131 -12.43 -16.30 -0.02
N TYR A 132 -12.12 -17.01 -1.08
CA TYR A 132 -11.70 -18.41 -1.00
C TYR A 132 -10.23 -18.55 -1.39
N VAL A 133 -9.56 -19.47 -0.73
CA VAL A 133 -8.15 -19.78 -0.94
C VAL A 133 -8.06 -21.24 -1.42
N PRO A 134 -7.54 -21.50 -2.63
CA PRO A 134 -7.43 -22.85 -3.14
C PRO A 134 -6.33 -23.64 -2.42
N THR A 135 -6.64 -24.86 -2.01
CA THR A 135 -5.69 -25.85 -1.50
C THR A 135 -5.94 -27.20 -2.16
N TRP A 136 -5.04 -28.17 -2.03
CA TRP A 136 -5.28 -29.53 -2.57
C TRP A 136 -6.41 -30.25 -1.84
N GLU A 137 -6.70 -29.87 -0.58
CA GLU A 137 -7.85 -30.36 0.20
C GLU A 137 -9.17 -29.64 -0.14
N GLY A 138 -9.20 -28.78 -1.18
CA GLY A 138 -10.32 -27.93 -1.53
C GLY A 138 -10.21 -26.52 -0.98
N PHE A 139 -11.31 -25.76 -1.05
CA PHE A 139 -11.28 -24.34 -0.65
C PHE A 139 -11.23 -24.14 0.86
N LEU A 140 -10.39 -23.22 1.28
CA LEU A 140 -10.42 -22.58 2.59
C LEU A 140 -11.04 -21.19 2.42
N TYR A 141 -12.05 -20.85 3.21
CA TYR A 141 -12.70 -19.55 3.19
C TYR A 141 -12.08 -18.63 4.24
N LEU A 142 -11.92 -17.37 3.88
CA LEU A 142 -11.36 -16.33 4.73
C LEU A 142 -12.33 -15.14 4.74
N ALA A 143 -12.83 -14.77 5.91
CA ALA A 143 -13.51 -13.51 6.16
C ALA A 143 -12.53 -12.53 6.81
N VAL A 144 -12.59 -11.25 6.40
CA VAL A 144 -11.69 -10.20 6.89
C VAL A 144 -12.48 -8.95 7.21
N VAL A 145 -12.11 -8.29 8.30
CA VAL A 145 -12.59 -6.96 8.68
C VAL A 145 -11.40 -5.99 8.69
N THR A 146 -11.49 -4.93 7.93
CA THR A 146 -10.42 -3.93 7.76
C THR A 146 -10.89 -2.55 8.19
N ASP A 147 -10.12 -1.87 9.01
CA ASP A 147 -10.35 -0.47 9.39
C ASP A 147 -10.05 0.46 8.20
N VAL A 148 -11.01 1.29 7.82
CA VAL A 148 -10.91 2.17 6.65
C VAL A 148 -9.84 3.24 6.82
N PHE A 149 -9.70 3.79 8.02
CA PHE A 149 -8.75 4.86 8.31
C PHE A 149 -7.30 4.38 8.22
N SER A 150 -7.01 3.25 8.88
CA SER A 150 -5.65 2.74 9.01
C SER A 150 -5.28 1.64 8.02
N ARG A 151 -6.27 1.08 7.30
CA ARG A 151 -6.13 -0.11 6.46
C ARG A 151 -5.66 -1.35 7.21
N LYS A 152 -5.76 -1.32 8.53
CA LYS A 152 -5.39 -2.44 9.39
C LYS A 152 -6.45 -3.53 9.31
N VAL A 153 -6.02 -4.76 9.14
CA VAL A 153 -6.88 -5.92 9.36
C VAL A 153 -7.09 -6.04 10.86
N VAL A 154 -8.32 -5.82 11.30
CA VAL A 154 -8.71 -5.77 12.72
C VAL A 154 -9.41 -7.05 13.18
N GLY A 155 -9.94 -7.82 12.23
CA GLY A 155 -10.55 -9.12 12.48
C GLY A 155 -10.47 -10.01 11.25
N TRP A 156 -10.33 -11.31 11.47
CA TRP A 156 -10.32 -12.32 10.42
C TRP A 156 -10.73 -13.67 10.98
N ALA A 157 -11.31 -14.51 10.14
CA ALA A 157 -11.67 -15.87 10.47
C ALA A 157 -11.51 -16.80 9.29
N PHE A 158 -11.23 -18.08 9.55
CA PHE A 158 -11.14 -19.12 8.54
C PHE A 158 -12.24 -20.17 8.72
N GLY A 159 -12.80 -20.62 7.61
CA GLY A 159 -13.84 -21.67 7.58
C GLY A 159 -13.67 -22.65 6.44
N VAL A 160 -14.35 -23.76 6.53
CA VAL A 160 -14.46 -24.76 5.46
C VAL A 160 -15.68 -24.53 4.57
N GLN A 161 -16.57 -23.63 4.99
CA GLN A 161 -17.78 -23.20 4.29
C GLN A 161 -17.98 -21.71 4.43
N MET A 162 -18.69 -21.11 3.50
CA MET A 162 -19.02 -19.68 3.46
C MET A 162 -20.33 -19.45 4.22
N THR A 163 -20.28 -19.43 5.55
CA THR A 163 -21.44 -19.31 6.45
C THR A 163 -21.50 -17.95 7.16
N SER A 164 -22.67 -17.63 7.76
CA SER A 164 -22.78 -16.46 8.63
C SER A 164 -21.89 -16.55 9.87
N ASP A 165 -21.62 -17.74 10.39
CA ASP A 165 -20.74 -17.95 11.53
C ASP A 165 -19.30 -17.51 11.23
N LEU A 166 -18.86 -17.67 9.98
CA LEU A 166 -17.54 -17.22 9.54
C LEU A 166 -17.38 -15.71 9.63
N VAL A 167 -18.37 -14.94 9.17
CA VAL A 167 -18.32 -13.48 9.22
C VAL A 167 -18.53 -12.96 10.63
N ILE A 168 -19.35 -13.64 11.44
CA ILE A 168 -19.54 -13.32 12.86
C ILE A 168 -18.23 -13.54 13.62
N ALA A 169 -17.50 -14.64 13.38
CA ALA A 169 -16.22 -14.90 14.03
C ALA A 169 -15.16 -13.83 13.68
N ALA A 170 -15.13 -13.36 12.43
CA ALA A 170 -14.25 -12.25 12.02
C ALA A 170 -14.63 -10.93 12.71
N LEU A 171 -15.94 -10.63 12.81
CA LEU A 171 -16.45 -9.48 13.52
C LEU A 171 -16.14 -9.55 15.01
N ASP A 172 -16.36 -10.68 15.66
CA ASP A 172 -16.09 -10.90 17.09
C ASP A 172 -14.61 -10.69 17.42
N MET A 173 -13.70 -11.18 16.59
CA MET A 173 -12.27 -10.91 16.72
C MET A 173 -11.98 -9.41 16.66
N ALA A 174 -12.57 -8.70 15.68
CA ALA A 174 -12.39 -7.25 15.56
C ALA A 174 -12.93 -6.51 16.79
N LEU A 175 -14.10 -6.87 17.27
CA LEU A 175 -14.73 -6.29 18.47
C LEU A 175 -13.91 -6.52 19.72
N PHE A 176 -13.43 -7.75 19.91
CA PHE A 176 -12.59 -8.11 21.07
C PHE A 176 -11.28 -7.31 21.12
N THR A 177 -10.63 -7.18 19.97
CA THR A 177 -9.31 -6.51 19.86
C THR A 177 -9.41 -4.99 19.89
N ARG A 178 -10.50 -4.41 19.35
CA ARG A 178 -10.61 -2.96 19.12
C ARG A 178 -11.53 -2.24 20.09
N LYS A 179 -12.53 -2.93 20.66
CA LYS A 179 -13.54 -2.39 21.59
C LYS A 179 -14.13 -1.06 21.11
N PRO A 180 -14.65 -1.00 19.87
CA PRO A 180 -15.13 0.24 19.28
C PRO A 180 -16.40 0.75 19.96
N GLN A 181 -16.71 2.04 19.78
CA GLN A 181 -17.97 2.65 20.21
C GLN A 181 -18.78 3.02 18.98
N GLY A 182 -19.81 2.20 18.64
CA GLY A 182 -20.74 2.52 17.56
C GLY A 182 -20.15 2.52 16.16
N VAL A 183 -19.20 1.61 15.88
CA VAL A 183 -18.54 1.48 14.57
C VAL A 183 -19.55 1.13 13.46
N ILE A 184 -19.36 1.70 12.26
CA ILE A 184 -20.06 1.27 11.07
C ILE A 184 -19.32 0.07 10.48
N HIS A 185 -20.02 -1.06 10.27
CA HIS A 185 -19.53 -2.24 9.61
C HIS A 185 -20.18 -2.34 8.22
N HIS A 186 -19.40 -2.03 7.19
CA HIS A 186 -19.88 -2.04 5.81
C HIS A 186 -19.42 -3.32 5.08
N SER A 187 -20.37 -3.95 4.38
CA SER A 187 -20.13 -5.16 3.57
C SER A 187 -20.96 -5.13 2.30
N ASP A 188 -20.73 -6.09 1.43
CA ASP A 188 -21.63 -6.38 0.32
C ASP A 188 -22.98 -6.94 0.84
N GLN A 189 -23.95 -7.14 -0.07
CA GLN A 189 -25.24 -7.74 0.24
C GLN A 189 -25.21 -9.28 0.19
N GLY A 190 -24.09 -9.90 0.49
CA GLY A 190 -23.98 -11.35 0.59
C GLY A 190 -24.92 -11.95 1.62
N SER A 191 -25.41 -13.18 1.37
CA SER A 191 -26.38 -13.87 2.24
C SER A 191 -25.89 -14.04 3.69
N GLN A 192 -24.59 -14.06 3.90
CA GLN A 192 -23.95 -14.19 5.20
C GLN A 192 -24.15 -12.92 6.04
N TYR A 193 -23.95 -11.74 5.44
CA TYR A 193 -24.11 -10.46 6.11
C TYR A 193 -25.57 -10.02 6.28
N THR A 194 -26.48 -10.52 5.43
CA THR A 194 -27.91 -10.27 5.55
C THR A 194 -28.61 -11.25 6.51
N SER A 195 -27.89 -12.21 7.09
CA SER A 195 -28.45 -13.20 8.01
C SER A 195 -28.98 -12.57 9.30
N ILE A 196 -30.05 -13.16 9.86
CA ILE A 196 -30.62 -12.73 11.13
C ILE A 196 -29.59 -12.82 12.26
N ALA A 197 -28.77 -13.89 12.26
CA ALA A 197 -27.71 -14.09 13.26
C ALA A 197 -26.69 -12.94 13.25
N PHE A 198 -26.21 -12.53 12.07
CA PHE A 198 -25.29 -11.40 11.94
C PHE A 198 -25.93 -10.08 12.39
N GLY A 199 -27.17 -9.82 11.98
CA GLY A 199 -27.92 -8.62 12.40
C GLY A 199 -28.10 -8.54 13.92
N ASN A 200 -28.46 -9.65 14.57
CA ASN A 200 -28.57 -9.75 16.02
C ASN A 200 -27.22 -9.48 16.70
N ARG A 201 -26.13 -10.07 16.18
CA ARG A 201 -24.79 -9.84 16.73
C ARG A 201 -24.35 -8.39 16.63
N CYS A 202 -24.61 -7.73 15.51
CA CYS A 202 -24.34 -6.30 15.36
C CYS A 202 -25.10 -5.48 16.40
N LYS A 203 -26.39 -5.78 16.62
CA LYS A 203 -27.23 -5.09 17.60
C LYS A 203 -26.72 -5.26 19.04
N GLU A 204 -26.39 -6.49 19.44
CA GLU A 204 -25.83 -6.81 20.76
C GLU A 204 -24.54 -6.04 21.06
N MET A 205 -23.70 -5.87 20.04
CA MET A 205 -22.39 -5.27 20.18
C MET A 205 -22.35 -3.78 19.81
N ASN A 206 -23.51 -3.14 19.63
CA ASN A 206 -23.63 -1.74 19.21
C ASN A 206 -22.83 -1.42 17.93
N VAL A 207 -22.82 -2.36 16.98
CA VAL A 207 -22.27 -2.19 15.64
C VAL A 207 -23.39 -1.73 14.70
N ARG A 208 -23.11 -0.76 13.86
CA ARG A 208 -24.04 -0.25 12.87
C ARG A 208 -23.79 -0.93 11.52
N PRO A 209 -24.62 -1.93 11.13
CA PRO A 209 -24.43 -2.57 9.84
C PRO A 209 -24.78 -1.59 8.70
N SER A 210 -23.97 -1.64 7.64
CA SER A 210 -24.17 -0.88 6.40
C SER A 210 -23.88 -1.80 5.22
N MET A 211 -24.67 -1.68 4.16
CA MET A 211 -24.52 -2.51 2.97
C MET A 211 -24.58 -1.64 1.73
N GLY A 212 -23.64 -1.86 0.82
CA GLY A 212 -23.59 -1.20 -0.47
C GLY A 212 -24.75 -1.61 -1.40
N THR A 213 -24.86 -0.93 -2.53
CA THR A 213 -25.83 -1.27 -3.57
C THR A 213 -25.38 -2.48 -4.38
N VAL A 214 -26.33 -3.24 -4.91
CA VAL A 214 -26.02 -4.44 -5.70
C VAL A 214 -25.31 -4.07 -7.00
N GLY A 215 -24.16 -4.68 -7.25
CA GLY A 215 -23.44 -4.55 -8.53
C GLY A 215 -22.58 -3.30 -8.66
N ASP A 216 -22.37 -2.53 -7.59
CA ASP A 216 -21.48 -1.39 -7.62
C ASP A 216 -20.05 -1.79 -7.18
N ALA A 217 -19.13 -1.82 -8.14
CA ALA A 217 -17.71 -2.14 -7.90
C ALA A 217 -16.99 -1.13 -6.99
N TYR A 218 -17.57 0.03 -6.72
CA TYR A 218 -16.98 1.04 -5.85
C TYR A 218 -17.31 0.80 -4.36
N ASP A 219 -18.41 0.11 -4.07
CA ASP A 219 -18.90 -0.06 -2.71
C ASP A 219 -18.01 -0.97 -1.84
N ASN A 220 -17.13 -1.76 -2.44
CA ASN A 220 -16.19 -2.63 -1.69
C ASN A 220 -14.73 -2.52 -2.14
N ALA A 221 -14.38 -1.46 -2.87
CA ALA A 221 -13.05 -1.28 -3.46
C ALA A 221 -11.88 -1.39 -2.45
N MET A 222 -12.13 -1.10 -1.17
CA MET A 222 -11.11 -1.20 -0.13
C MET A 222 -10.87 -2.64 0.31
N ALA A 223 -11.90 -3.45 0.53
CA ALA A 223 -11.78 -4.86 0.82
C ALA A 223 -11.21 -5.62 -0.40
N GLU A 224 -11.67 -5.30 -1.61
CA GLU A 224 -11.07 -5.81 -2.85
C GLU A 224 -9.59 -5.46 -2.96
N SER A 225 -9.20 -4.25 -2.54
CA SER A 225 -7.79 -3.84 -2.51
C SER A 225 -6.94 -4.69 -1.55
N PHE A 226 -7.50 -5.11 -0.41
CA PHE A 226 -6.85 -6.02 0.51
C PHE A 226 -6.69 -7.40 -0.13
N PHE A 227 -7.77 -7.99 -0.65
CA PHE A 227 -7.71 -9.33 -1.26
C PHE A 227 -6.83 -9.38 -2.49
N ALA A 228 -6.87 -8.37 -3.35
CA ALA A 228 -5.93 -8.29 -4.47
C ALA A 228 -4.47 -8.18 -4.02
N THR A 229 -4.21 -7.59 -2.86
CA THR A 229 -2.88 -7.56 -2.26
C THR A 229 -2.49 -8.94 -1.73
N LEU A 230 -3.36 -9.59 -0.96
CA LEU A 230 -3.16 -10.94 -0.46
C LEU A 230 -2.93 -11.94 -1.60
N GLU A 231 -3.74 -11.84 -2.65
CA GLU A 231 -3.61 -12.66 -3.86
C GLU A 231 -2.23 -12.49 -4.52
N CYS A 232 -1.83 -11.24 -4.82
CA CYS A 232 -0.58 -10.97 -5.52
C CYS A 232 0.67 -11.25 -4.67
N GLU A 233 0.61 -10.94 -3.38
CA GLU A 233 1.80 -11.00 -2.53
C GLU A 233 1.97 -12.36 -1.84
N LEU A 234 0.90 -13.16 -1.72
CA LEU A 234 0.95 -14.46 -1.06
C LEU A 234 0.31 -15.58 -1.89
N ILE A 235 -1.02 -15.54 -2.17
CA ILE A 235 -1.76 -16.69 -2.71
C ILE A 235 -1.22 -17.15 -4.07
N ALA A 236 -1.09 -16.24 -5.03
CA ALA A 236 -0.61 -16.57 -6.38
C ALA A 236 0.86 -17.04 -6.42
N ARG A 237 1.61 -16.90 -5.33
CA ARG A 237 3.03 -17.25 -5.20
C ARG A 237 3.26 -18.53 -4.41
N ARG A 238 2.20 -19.12 -3.83
CA ARG A 238 2.24 -20.31 -2.99
C ARG A 238 1.31 -21.38 -3.55
N LYS A 239 1.60 -22.61 -3.18
CA LYS A 239 0.71 -23.76 -3.39
C LYS A 239 0.62 -24.50 -2.06
N TRP A 240 -0.59 -24.66 -1.55
CA TRP A 240 -0.81 -25.29 -0.26
C TRP A 240 -1.41 -26.66 -0.43
N GLU A 241 -0.77 -27.65 0.16
CA GLU A 241 -1.27 -29.03 0.21
C GLU A 241 -2.48 -29.12 1.14
N THR A 242 -2.42 -28.42 2.30
CA THR A 242 -3.45 -28.51 3.33
C THR A 242 -4.05 -27.14 3.68
N LYS A 243 -5.32 -27.15 4.09
CA LYS A 243 -6.01 -25.97 4.63
C LYS A 243 -5.32 -25.42 5.87
N THR A 244 -4.77 -26.30 6.71
CA THR A 244 -4.03 -25.93 7.92
C THR A 244 -2.80 -25.09 7.59
N ARG A 245 -2.02 -25.51 6.59
CA ARG A 245 -0.84 -24.77 6.16
C ARG A 245 -1.20 -23.41 5.56
N ALA A 246 -2.22 -23.37 4.69
CA ALA A 246 -2.73 -22.11 4.14
C ALA A 246 -3.16 -21.13 5.25
N ARG A 247 -3.92 -21.62 6.24
CA ARG A 247 -4.34 -20.84 7.42
C ARG A 247 -3.15 -20.26 8.17
N MET A 248 -2.15 -21.06 8.48
CA MET A 248 -0.94 -20.63 9.20
C MET A 248 -0.17 -19.57 8.44
N GLU A 249 0.06 -19.76 7.14
CA GLU A 249 0.83 -18.82 6.33
C GLU A 249 0.08 -17.47 6.13
N ILE A 250 -1.24 -17.49 5.93
CA ILE A 250 -2.07 -16.29 5.81
C ILE A 250 -2.13 -15.55 7.16
N PHE A 251 -2.33 -16.27 8.27
CA PHE A 251 -2.26 -15.71 9.61
C PHE A 251 -0.93 -14.99 9.84
N THR A 252 0.18 -15.70 9.58
CA THR A 252 1.52 -15.14 9.73
C THR A 252 1.70 -13.90 8.86
N TRP A 253 1.22 -13.94 7.61
CA TRP A 253 1.33 -12.80 6.70
C TRP A 253 0.53 -11.59 7.19
N ILE A 254 -0.69 -11.77 7.71
CA ILE A 254 -1.49 -10.67 8.27
C ILE A 254 -0.79 -10.06 9.48
N GLU A 255 -0.38 -10.89 10.47
CA GLU A 255 0.06 -10.42 11.77
C GLU A 255 1.53 -9.98 11.81
N THR A 256 2.39 -10.58 10.99
CA THR A 256 3.83 -10.27 11.03
C THR A 256 4.30 -9.39 9.88
N TRP A 257 3.53 -9.33 8.79
CA TRP A 257 3.89 -8.56 7.61
C TRP A 257 2.89 -7.46 7.27
N TYR A 258 1.62 -7.80 6.95
CA TYR A 258 0.64 -6.83 6.45
C TYR A 258 0.39 -5.70 7.46
N ASN A 259 -0.01 -6.02 8.66
CA ASN A 259 -0.33 -5.02 9.69
C ASN A 259 0.91 -4.25 10.19
N PRO A 260 2.04 -4.90 10.58
CA PRO A 260 3.15 -4.18 11.21
C PRO A 260 4.17 -3.59 10.23
N ARG A 261 4.32 -4.13 9.01
CA ARG A 261 5.45 -3.80 8.14
C ARG A 261 5.07 -3.33 6.75
N ARG A 262 3.99 -3.90 6.17
CA ARG A 262 3.66 -3.63 4.78
C ARG A 262 3.33 -2.16 4.55
N ARG A 263 4.04 -1.53 3.60
CA ARG A 263 3.85 -0.11 3.25
C ARG A 263 2.64 0.10 2.36
N HIS A 264 1.87 1.13 2.69
CA HIS A 264 0.68 1.55 1.94
C HIS A 264 0.86 2.96 1.39
N SER A 265 0.68 3.14 0.08
CA SER A 265 0.77 4.45 -0.56
C SER A 265 -0.25 5.45 -0.01
N GLY A 266 -1.48 4.99 0.27
CA GLY A 266 -2.54 5.82 0.86
C GLY A 266 -2.27 6.24 2.31
N LEU A 267 -1.29 5.61 2.99
CA LEU A 267 -0.86 5.95 4.34
C LEU A 267 0.52 6.64 4.35
N GLY A 268 0.90 7.31 3.26
CA GLY A 268 2.21 7.96 3.16
C GLY A 268 3.38 6.98 3.22
N GLN A 269 3.23 5.77 2.70
CA GLN A 269 4.22 4.69 2.75
C GLN A 269 4.47 4.14 4.17
N MET A 270 3.56 4.34 5.10
CA MET A 270 3.61 3.71 6.42
C MET A 270 2.87 2.36 6.43
N SER A 271 3.18 1.51 7.41
CA SER A 271 2.38 0.34 7.72
C SER A 271 1.13 0.73 8.52
N PRO A 272 0.05 -0.09 8.51
CA PRO A 272 -1.14 0.15 9.31
C PRO A 272 -0.87 0.45 10.77
N ILE A 273 -0.05 -0.36 11.43
CA ILE A 273 0.29 -0.16 12.86
C ILE A 273 1.06 1.14 13.08
N ASN A 274 2.04 1.46 12.24
CA ASN A 274 2.82 2.69 12.41
C ASN A 274 1.98 3.92 12.14
N PHE A 275 1.03 3.84 11.21
CA PHE A 275 0.10 4.92 10.94
C PHE A 275 -0.82 5.18 12.14
N GLU A 276 -1.39 4.13 12.76
CA GLU A 276 -2.20 4.26 13.98
C GLU A 276 -1.41 4.86 15.14
N LYS A 277 -0.17 4.39 15.36
CA LYS A 277 0.71 4.92 16.40
C LYS A 277 0.95 6.42 16.24
N LEU A 278 1.35 6.84 15.04
CA LEU A 278 1.58 8.25 14.74
C LEU A 278 0.32 9.09 14.93
N HIS A 279 -0.85 8.57 14.56
CA HIS A 279 -2.13 9.25 14.76
C HIS A 279 -2.46 9.42 16.24
N GLN A 280 -2.26 8.38 17.05
CA GLN A 280 -2.47 8.42 18.49
C GLN A 280 -1.51 9.39 19.18
N GLU A 281 -0.22 9.38 18.82
CA GLU A 281 0.78 10.32 19.30
C GLU A 281 0.36 11.77 19.04
N LYS A 282 -0.11 12.07 17.82
CA LYS A 282 -0.62 13.41 17.48
C LYS A 282 -1.85 13.81 18.30
N LYS A 283 -2.74 12.87 18.63
CA LYS A 283 -3.90 13.14 19.48
C LYS A 283 -3.54 13.43 20.93
N HIS A 284 -2.49 12.80 21.43
CA HIS A 284 -2.04 12.94 22.82
C HIS A 284 -0.95 14.01 22.98
N ALA A 285 -0.38 14.52 21.88
CA ALA A 285 0.53 15.65 21.94
C ALA A 285 -0.21 16.86 22.53
N PRO A 286 0.27 17.47 23.64
CA PRO A 286 -0.36 18.67 24.17
C PRO A 286 -0.41 19.72 23.04
N SER A 287 -1.58 20.27 22.81
CA SER A 287 -1.77 21.41 21.89
C SER A 287 -0.72 22.45 22.25
N ALA A 288 0.34 22.53 21.45
CA ALA A 288 1.29 23.62 21.59
C ALA A 288 0.44 24.91 21.47
N SER A 289 0.33 25.59 22.62
CA SER A 289 -0.37 26.86 22.77
C SER A 289 -0.10 27.73 21.56
N LYS A 290 -1.18 28.31 21.02
CA LYS A 290 -1.13 29.43 20.10
C LYS A 290 0.02 30.34 20.50
N ILE A 291 1.16 30.22 19.85
CA ILE A 291 2.17 31.27 19.86
C ILE A 291 1.46 32.42 19.16
N ALA A 292 1.20 33.48 19.93
CA ALA A 292 0.56 34.70 19.46
C ALA A 292 1.26 35.11 18.15
N ASP A 293 0.46 35.32 17.11
CA ASP A 293 0.89 36.01 15.91
C ASP A 293 1.70 37.25 16.30
N PRO A 294 2.94 37.41 15.85
CA PRO A 294 3.57 38.70 15.96
C PRO A 294 2.75 39.63 15.08
N GLN A 295 2.04 40.57 15.72
CA GLN A 295 1.37 41.65 15.05
C GLN A 295 2.34 42.28 14.08
N LEU A 296 2.09 42.09 12.79
CA LEU A 296 2.76 42.82 11.73
C LEU A 296 2.32 44.27 11.86
N VAL A 297 3.15 45.08 12.48
CA VAL A 297 2.98 46.56 12.51
C VAL A 297 3.21 47.01 11.08
N ILE A 298 2.13 47.25 10.36
CA ILE A 298 2.15 47.94 9.06
C ILE A 298 2.42 49.40 9.36
N ALA A 299 3.62 49.87 9.04
CA ALA A 299 3.92 51.28 8.99
C ALA A 299 3.13 51.97 7.87
N PRO A 300 2.58 53.18 8.07
CA PRO A 300 1.78 53.86 7.05
C PRO A 300 2.64 54.24 5.85
N ALA A 301 2.16 53.90 4.67
CA ALA A 301 2.74 54.28 3.40
C ALA A 301 2.70 55.79 3.24
N THR A 302 3.87 56.40 3.11
CA THR A 302 4.05 57.79 2.73
C THR A 302 3.68 57.95 1.26
N GLU A 303 2.81 58.92 1.00
CA GLU A 303 2.40 59.37 -0.33
C GLU A 303 3.62 59.66 -1.22
N VAL A 304 3.58 59.11 -2.44
CA VAL A 304 4.44 59.54 -3.54
C VAL A 304 3.56 60.11 -4.63
N LEU A 305 3.81 61.38 -4.84
CA LEU A 305 3.20 62.27 -5.81
C LEU A 305 3.09 61.71 -7.24
N THR A 306 1.93 61.89 -7.80
CA THR A 306 1.62 61.88 -9.22
C THR A 306 2.43 62.95 -9.97
N ILE A 307 3.14 62.55 -11.02
CA ILE A 307 3.55 63.45 -12.08
C ILE A 307 2.94 62.92 -13.39
N ASN A 308 1.95 63.64 -13.87
CA ASN A 308 1.43 63.57 -15.23
C ASN A 308 2.49 64.06 -16.22
N ALA A 309 2.69 63.35 -17.30
CA ALA A 309 3.22 63.92 -18.53
C ALA A 309 2.46 63.29 -19.70
N GLU A 310 1.50 64.04 -20.20
CA GLU A 310 0.98 63.94 -21.58
C GLU A 310 2.07 64.32 -22.56
N SER A 311 2.18 63.63 -23.67
CA SER A 311 2.42 64.18 -25.02
C SER A 311 2.39 63.00 -26.01
N GLU A 312 1.32 62.85 -26.77
CA GLU A 312 1.23 63.06 -28.21
C GLU A 312 2.54 62.81 -29.01
N ILE A 313 2.46 61.95 -30.00
CA ILE A 313 2.62 62.33 -31.43
C ILE A 313 2.55 61.06 -32.31
N THR A 314 1.54 61.00 -33.09
CA THR A 314 1.32 60.59 -34.49
C THR A 314 2.52 60.14 -35.37
N GLY A 315 2.31 59.14 -36.15
CA GLY A 315 2.53 59.18 -37.60
C GLY A 315 3.61 58.30 -38.17
N VAL A 316 3.12 57.56 -39.14
CA VAL A 316 3.61 56.90 -40.35
C VAL A 316 3.83 55.40 -40.22
#